data_b1ba6f88512d599dd778ac9246179f50
#
_entry.id   b1ba6f88512d599dd778ac9246179f50
#
_cell.length_a   1.000
_cell.length_b   1.000
_cell.length_c   1.000
_cell.angle_alpha   90.00
_cell.angle_beta   90.00
_cell.angle_gamma   90.00
#
_symmetry.space_group_name_H-M   'P 1'
#
loop_
_entity.id
_entity.type
_entity.pdbx_description
1 polymer ?
#
loop_
_entity_poly.entity_id
_entity_poly.type
_entity_poly.pdbx_seq_one_letter_code
_entity_poly.pdbx_strand_id
1 'polypeptide(L)'
;MKTATRRKGKLENFEEEYRSGMSRYSEGGGEAALGRAYDLGRQALEQQLSVVELASLHHRAVIDLVRTAETETQKEELLRTSAEFLAECVSPYEMAHRGFQDAVQALRQLNETLEEEIKRIAYAVHDEAGQLLVAVHLALAEVQLGLPEAQQAQLARIRELLNEVEKHLRRYSHELRPTILDDLGWIPAVRFLADGISKRANLPIHIEAIVTGRLPATAETTLYRIVQEALTNAVKHAKANNVWIRAWREDLTQCCTIRDDGAGFKMRRGPGAPRKGLGLVAMRERVSAIGGTLQIESRPGHGTEISIRLPLEGSDANTNRTRG
;
A
#
# COMPACT_ATOMS: atom_id res chain seq x y z
N MET A 1 -6.03 32.08 14.08
CA MET A 1 -7.33 32.78 14.12
C MET A 1 -7.89 33.14 12.76
N LYS A 2 -7.19 33.76 11.81
CA LYS A 2 -7.72 34.18 10.48
C LYS A 2 -8.25 33.02 9.59
N THR A 3 -7.69 31.80 9.67
CA THR A 3 -8.14 30.65 8.88
C THR A 3 -9.47 30.06 9.34
N ALA A 4 -9.74 30.06 10.64
CA ALA A 4 -11.00 29.55 11.20
C ALA A 4 -12.19 30.47 10.88
N THR A 5 -11.98 31.78 10.94
CA THR A 5 -13.00 32.79 10.59
C THR A 5 -13.37 32.77 9.11
N ARG A 6 -12.38 32.53 8.21
CA ARG A 6 -12.60 32.43 6.76
C ARG A 6 -13.35 31.15 6.38
N ARG A 7 -13.13 30.03 7.13
CA ARG A 7 -13.86 28.77 6.93
C ARG A 7 -15.31 28.90 7.40
N LYS A 8 -15.54 29.61 8.51
CA LYS A 8 -16.89 29.86 9.04
C LYS A 8 -17.75 30.69 8.07
N GLY A 9 -17.24 31.79 7.52
CA GLY A 9 -17.97 32.59 6.55
C GLY A 9 -18.27 31.89 5.23
N LYS A 10 -17.37 30.97 4.77
CA LYS A 10 -17.64 30.15 3.59
C LYS A 10 -18.75 29.13 3.84
N LEU A 11 -18.82 28.57 5.06
CA LEU A 11 -19.85 27.60 5.42
C LEU A 11 -21.22 28.27 5.54
N GLU A 12 -21.28 29.48 6.11
CA GLU A 12 -22.52 30.27 6.22
C GLU A 12 -23.09 30.63 4.84
N ASN A 13 -22.25 31.05 3.89
CA ASN A 13 -22.66 31.30 2.51
C ASN A 13 -23.18 30.03 1.81
N PHE A 14 -22.46 28.92 2.01
CA PHE A 14 -22.89 27.63 1.44
C PHE A 14 -24.22 27.16 2.00
N GLU A 15 -24.46 27.36 3.30
CA GLU A 15 -25.73 27.02 3.96
C GLU A 15 -26.91 27.84 3.41
N GLU A 16 -26.69 29.11 3.11
CA GLU A 16 -27.68 29.98 2.50
C GLU A 16 -27.97 29.59 1.04
N GLU A 17 -26.95 29.30 0.24
CA GLU A 17 -27.12 28.78 -1.13
C GLU A 17 -27.85 27.45 -1.16
N TYR A 18 -27.54 26.55 -0.23
CA TYR A 18 -28.19 25.26 -0.07
C TYR A 18 -29.68 25.39 0.22
N ARG A 19 -30.02 26.20 1.22
CA ARG A 19 -31.41 26.48 1.62
C ARG A 19 -32.20 27.10 0.48
N SER A 20 -31.63 28.09 -0.23
CA SER A 20 -32.25 28.72 -1.39
C SER A 20 -32.47 27.74 -2.54
N GLY A 21 -31.53 26.85 -2.81
CA GLY A 21 -31.65 25.81 -3.83
C GLY A 21 -32.76 24.82 -3.53
N MET A 22 -32.85 24.38 -2.28
CA MET A 22 -33.88 23.44 -1.82
C MET A 22 -35.28 24.07 -1.84
N SER A 23 -35.45 25.35 -1.44
CA SER A 23 -36.71 26.07 -1.54
C SER A 23 -37.21 26.14 -2.99
N ARG A 24 -36.35 26.54 -3.91
CA ARG A 24 -36.68 26.58 -5.35
C ARG A 24 -37.10 25.23 -5.91
N TYR A 25 -36.45 24.14 -5.45
CA TYR A 25 -36.83 22.80 -5.89
C TYR A 25 -38.23 22.40 -5.40
N SER A 26 -38.56 22.68 -4.13
CA SER A 26 -39.85 22.41 -3.56
C SER A 26 -40.99 23.27 -4.18
N GLU A 27 -40.65 24.43 -4.74
CA GLU A 27 -41.58 25.33 -5.45
C GLU A 27 -41.84 24.93 -6.92
N GLY A 28 -41.29 23.78 -7.37
CA GLY A 28 -41.52 23.27 -8.72
C GLY A 28 -40.36 23.58 -9.71
N GLY A 29 -39.17 23.83 -9.22
CA GLY A 29 -37.98 24.16 -10.05
C GLY A 29 -37.47 23.05 -11.00
N GLY A 30 -38.02 21.85 -10.94
CA GLY A 30 -37.74 20.74 -11.88
C GLY A 30 -36.29 20.36 -12.00
N GLU A 31 -35.87 19.88 -13.19
CA GLU A 31 -34.52 19.41 -13.49
C GLU A 31 -33.43 20.46 -13.26
N ALA A 32 -33.72 21.74 -13.50
CA ALA A 32 -32.76 22.81 -13.30
C ALA A 32 -32.37 22.98 -11.81
N ALA A 33 -33.32 22.80 -10.91
CA ALA A 33 -33.09 22.86 -9.46
C ALA A 33 -32.35 21.61 -8.94
N LEU A 34 -32.60 20.44 -9.52
CA LEU A 34 -31.82 19.22 -9.27
C LEU A 34 -30.38 19.35 -9.78
N GLY A 35 -30.17 19.91 -10.97
CA GLY A 35 -28.82 20.23 -11.45
C GLY A 35 -28.06 21.15 -10.48
N ARG A 36 -28.76 22.12 -9.87
CA ARG A 36 -28.17 22.96 -8.82
C ARG A 36 -27.84 22.19 -7.55
N ALA A 37 -28.65 21.20 -7.17
CA ALA A 37 -28.35 20.30 -6.04
C ALA A 37 -27.07 19.51 -6.28
N TYR A 38 -26.87 18.97 -7.48
CA TYR A 38 -25.64 18.30 -7.88
C TYR A 38 -24.41 19.24 -7.78
N ASP A 39 -24.53 20.46 -8.30
CA ASP A 39 -23.46 21.47 -8.21
C ASP A 39 -23.10 21.84 -6.78
N LEU A 40 -24.09 21.97 -5.90
CA LEU A 40 -23.90 22.18 -4.47
C LEU A 40 -23.17 20.99 -3.81
N GLY A 41 -23.54 19.77 -4.18
CA GLY A 41 -22.85 18.57 -3.74
C GLY A 41 -21.38 18.54 -4.15
N ARG A 42 -21.07 18.91 -5.41
CA ARG A 42 -19.71 19.04 -5.91
C ARG A 42 -18.93 20.14 -5.19
N GLN A 43 -19.54 21.29 -4.96
CA GLN A 43 -18.94 22.40 -4.22
C GLN A 43 -18.66 22.01 -2.75
N ALA A 44 -19.56 21.25 -2.11
CA ALA A 44 -19.36 20.72 -0.77
C ALA A 44 -18.15 19.76 -0.72
N LEU A 45 -18.02 18.88 -1.71
CA LEU A 45 -16.88 17.97 -1.85
C LEU A 45 -15.57 18.74 -2.04
N GLU A 46 -15.52 19.76 -2.90
CA GLU A 46 -14.36 20.64 -3.11
C GLU A 46 -13.95 21.39 -1.84
N GLN A 47 -14.92 21.80 -1.03
CA GLN A 47 -14.71 22.44 0.27
C GLN A 47 -14.36 21.43 1.39
N GLN A 48 -14.24 20.15 1.06
CA GLN A 48 -13.93 19.07 2.00
C GLN A 48 -14.99 18.93 3.13
N LEU A 49 -16.24 19.23 2.86
CA LEU A 49 -17.34 18.87 3.75
C LEU A 49 -17.55 17.36 3.70
N SER A 50 -17.71 16.74 4.84
CA SER A 50 -18.08 15.33 4.91
C SER A 50 -19.56 15.13 4.58
N VAL A 51 -19.95 13.92 4.16
CA VAL A 51 -21.36 13.57 3.95
C VAL A 51 -22.19 13.80 5.22
N VAL A 52 -21.60 13.58 6.40
CA VAL A 52 -22.26 13.81 7.70
C VAL A 52 -22.52 15.30 7.95
N GLU A 53 -21.55 16.17 7.60
CA GLU A 53 -21.72 17.63 7.70
C GLU A 53 -22.77 18.12 6.71
N LEU A 54 -22.78 17.59 5.47
CA LEU A 54 -23.80 17.91 4.47
C LEU A 54 -25.20 17.45 4.93
N ALA A 55 -25.34 16.23 5.46
CA ALA A 55 -26.61 15.74 6.00
C ALA A 55 -27.09 16.57 7.20
N SER A 56 -26.18 17.00 8.07
CA SER A 56 -26.51 17.89 9.21
C SER A 56 -26.98 19.26 8.74
N LEU A 57 -26.36 19.80 7.69
CA LEU A 57 -26.76 21.06 7.05
C LEU A 57 -28.13 20.93 6.39
N HIS A 58 -28.35 19.84 5.64
CA HIS A 58 -29.64 19.53 5.04
C HIS A 58 -30.75 19.47 6.09
N HIS A 59 -30.52 18.75 7.20
CA HIS A 59 -31.49 18.64 8.28
C HIS A 59 -31.90 20.01 8.85
N ARG A 60 -30.94 20.91 9.09
CA ARG A 60 -31.22 22.28 9.54
C ARG A 60 -32.04 23.06 8.51
N ALA A 61 -31.65 22.98 7.23
CA ALA A 61 -32.34 23.68 6.16
C ALA A 61 -33.80 23.20 6.03
N VAL A 62 -34.06 21.89 6.14
CA VAL A 62 -35.44 21.33 6.15
C VAL A 62 -36.25 21.88 7.32
N ILE A 63 -35.67 21.87 8.54
CA ILE A 63 -36.40 22.39 9.72
C ILE A 63 -36.74 23.87 9.54
N ASP A 64 -35.84 24.69 9.05
CA ASP A 64 -36.04 26.11 8.88
C ASP A 64 -37.11 26.39 7.82
N LEU A 65 -37.06 25.66 6.68
CA LEU A 65 -38.09 25.83 5.61
C LEU A 65 -39.47 25.33 6.04
N VAL A 66 -39.55 24.20 6.77
CA VAL A 66 -40.83 23.70 7.31
C VAL A 66 -41.43 24.68 8.31
N ARG A 67 -40.61 25.37 9.11
CA ARG A 67 -41.10 26.39 10.06
C ARG A 67 -41.67 27.65 9.36
N THR A 68 -41.17 27.99 8.19
CA THR A 68 -41.59 29.16 7.41
C THR A 68 -42.72 28.85 6.44
N ALA A 69 -43.05 27.58 6.21
CA ALA A 69 -44.13 27.17 5.33
C ALA A 69 -45.51 27.53 5.92
N GLU A 70 -46.35 28.18 5.12
CA GLU A 70 -47.65 28.74 5.56
C GLU A 70 -48.74 27.68 5.56
N THR A 71 -48.64 26.63 4.70
CA THR A 71 -49.67 25.61 4.54
C THR A 71 -49.15 24.22 4.80
N GLU A 72 -50.01 23.28 5.25
CA GLU A 72 -49.65 21.87 5.43
C GLU A 72 -49.24 21.21 4.09
N THR A 73 -49.87 21.58 2.98
CA THR A 73 -49.50 21.08 1.65
C THR A 73 -48.08 21.47 1.26
N GLN A 74 -47.65 22.71 1.60
CA GLN A 74 -46.26 23.14 1.38
C GLN A 74 -45.25 22.34 2.23
N LYS A 75 -45.63 22.03 3.48
CA LYS A 75 -44.78 21.23 4.36
C LYS A 75 -44.60 19.80 3.85
N GLU A 76 -45.70 19.17 3.41
CA GLU A 76 -45.67 17.82 2.84
C GLU A 76 -44.82 17.77 1.57
N GLU A 77 -44.99 18.74 0.66
CA GLU A 77 -44.22 18.81 -0.58
C GLU A 77 -42.75 19.04 -0.30
N LEU A 78 -42.41 19.92 0.63
CA LEU A 78 -41.03 20.17 1.06
C LEU A 78 -40.36 18.91 1.63
N LEU A 79 -41.07 18.17 2.49
CA LEU A 79 -40.56 16.93 3.06
C LEU A 79 -40.36 15.86 1.97
N ARG A 80 -41.28 15.76 1.01
CA ARG A 80 -41.15 14.81 -0.10
C ARG A 80 -39.96 15.12 -1.00
N THR A 81 -39.80 16.38 -1.40
CA THR A 81 -38.75 16.82 -2.34
C THR A 81 -37.39 16.95 -1.68
N SER A 82 -37.32 17.12 -0.37
CA SER A 82 -36.07 17.28 0.36
C SER A 82 -35.16 16.06 0.25
N ALA A 83 -35.74 14.85 0.26
CA ALA A 83 -34.99 13.61 0.13
C ALA A 83 -34.33 13.46 -1.26
N GLU A 84 -35.06 13.83 -2.32
CA GLU A 84 -34.58 13.82 -3.70
C GLU A 84 -33.46 14.85 -3.89
N PHE A 85 -33.62 16.05 -3.33
CA PHE A 85 -32.62 17.10 -3.36
C PHE A 85 -31.31 16.67 -2.64
N LEU A 86 -31.43 16.03 -1.46
CA LEU A 86 -30.27 15.50 -0.75
C LEU A 86 -29.59 14.38 -1.53
N ALA A 87 -30.36 13.46 -2.12
CA ALA A 87 -29.82 12.36 -2.91
C ALA A 87 -28.96 12.89 -4.06
N GLU A 88 -29.43 13.95 -4.76
CA GLU A 88 -28.67 14.57 -5.82
C GLU A 88 -27.41 15.30 -5.30
N CYS A 89 -27.50 15.97 -4.14
CA CYS A 89 -26.33 16.58 -3.49
C CYS A 89 -25.28 15.55 -3.04
N VAL A 90 -25.65 14.31 -2.74
CA VAL A 90 -24.76 13.24 -2.31
C VAL A 90 -24.16 12.50 -3.51
N SER A 91 -24.79 12.54 -4.67
CA SER A 91 -24.35 11.86 -5.90
C SER A 91 -22.86 12.10 -6.24
N PRO A 92 -22.30 13.34 -6.17
CA PRO A 92 -20.87 13.58 -6.40
C PRO A 92 -19.95 12.82 -5.44
N TYR A 93 -20.37 12.58 -4.20
CA TYR A 93 -19.59 11.80 -3.22
C TYR A 93 -19.55 10.31 -3.58
N GLU A 94 -20.69 9.77 -4.04
CA GLU A 94 -20.73 8.38 -4.51
C GLU A 94 -19.87 8.17 -5.75
N MET A 95 -19.94 9.10 -6.71
CA MET A 95 -19.11 9.05 -7.91
C MET A 95 -17.63 9.14 -7.57
N ALA A 96 -17.24 10.05 -6.68
CA ALA A 96 -15.86 10.17 -6.22
C ALA A 96 -15.39 8.91 -5.47
N HIS A 97 -16.27 8.31 -4.66
CA HIS A 97 -15.98 7.07 -3.94
C HIS A 97 -15.79 5.89 -4.88
N ARG A 98 -16.70 5.71 -5.88
CA ARG A 98 -16.58 4.66 -6.91
C ARG A 98 -15.30 4.84 -7.73
N GLY A 99 -15.05 6.03 -8.25
CA GLY A 99 -13.82 6.31 -9.00
C GLY A 99 -12.55 6.07 -8.20
N PHE A 100 -12.58 6.33 -6.89
CA PHE A 100 -11.48 5.97 -6.01
C PHE A 100 -11.31 4.46 -5.85
N GLN A 101 -12.40 3.70 -5.70
CA GLN A 101 -12.35 2.23 -5.63
C GLN A 101 -11.81 1.63 -6.93
N ASP A 102 -12.29 2.10 -8.08
CA ASP A 102 -11.82 1.66 -9.40
C ASP A 102 -10.33 1.94 -9.59
N ALA A 103 -9.85 3.12 -9.20
CA ALA A 103 -8.45 3.47 -9.26
C ALA A 103 -7.58 2.59 -8.34
N VAL A 104 -8.04 2.28 -7.14
CA VAL A 104 -7.35 1.37 -6.22
C VAL A 104 -7.28 -0.04 -6.81
N GLN A 105 -8.36 -0.52 -7.40
CA GLN A 105 -8.39 -1.85 -8.04
C GLN A 105 -7.45 -1.91 -9.25
N ALA A 106 -7.44 -0.90 -10.11
CA ALA A 106 -6.53 -0.81 -11.25
C ALA A 106 -5.05 -0.78 -10.80
N LEU A 107 -4.74 -0.04 -9.73
CA LEU A 107 -3.40 -0.02 -9.14
C LEU A 107 -2.98 -1.38 -8.58
N ARG A 108 -3.91 -2.13 -7.98
CA ARG A 108 -3.64 -3.50 -7.51
C ARG A 108 -3.29 -4.42 -8.66
N GLN A 109 -4.10 -4.43 -9.72
CA GLN A 109 -3.88 -5.26 -10.91
C GLN A 109 -2.55 -4.93 -11.58
N LEU A 110 -2.24 -3.63 -11.73
CA LEU A 110 -0.96 -3.19 -12.29
C LEU A 110 0.22 -3.67 -11.44
N ASN A 111 0.10 -3.58 -10.13
CA ASN A 111 1.16 -4.02 -9.21
C ASN A 111 1.38 -5.54 -9.26
N GLU A 112 0.31 -6.33 -9.35
CA GLU A 112 0.38 -7.78 -9.54
C GLU A 112 1.07 -8.16 -10.85
N THR A 113 0.68 -7.52 -11.96
CA THR A 113 1.32 -7.72 -13.27
C THR A 113 2.80 -7.36 -13.23
N LEU A 114 3.16 -6.23 -12.62
CA LEU A 114 4.57 -5.84 -12.47
C LEU A 114 5.38 -6.83 -11.61
N GLU A 115 4.78 -7.39 -10.56
CA GLU A 115 5.44 -8.41 -9.75
C GLU A 115 5.67 -9.71 -10.54
N GLU A 116 4.73 -10.12 -11.37
CA GLU A 116 4.88 -11.28 -12.26
C GLU A 116 5.97 -11.05 -13.32
N GLU A 117 6.02 -9.88 -13.94
CA GLU A 117 7.06 -9.53 -14.90
C GLU A 117 8.45 -9.47 -14.24
N ILE A 118 8.57 -8.86 -13.06
CA ILE A 118 9.82 -8.84 -12.29
C ILE A 118 10.26 -10.27 -11.97
N LYS A 119 9.32 -11.15 -11.62
CA LYS A 119 9.59 -12.57 -11.37
C LYS A 119 10.16 -13.22 -12.61
N ARG A 120 9.50 -13.05 -13.75
CA ARG A 120 9.92 -13.62 -15.03
C ARG A 120 11.32 -13.17 -15.44
N ILE A 121 11.59 -11.86 -15.33
CA ILE A 121 12.91 -11.29 -15.63
C ILE A 121 14.00 -11.84 -14.70
N ALA A 122 13.73 -11.92 -13.39
CA ALA A 122 14.68 -12.42 -12.42
C ALA A 122 15.06 -13.88 -12.69
N TYR A 123 14.09 -14.73 -13.05
CA TYR A 123 14.34 -16.11 -13.44
C TYR A 123 15.14 -16.22 -14.76
N ALA A 124 14.75 -15.45 -15.79
CA ALA A 124 15.46 -15.45 -17.05
C ALA A 124 16.92 -15.02 -16.89
N VAL A 125 17.16 -13.95 -16.11
CA VAL A 125 18.52 -13.48 -15.82
C VAL A 125 19.32 -14.52 -15.03
N HIS A 126 18.71 -15.20 -14.08
CA HIS A 126 19.41 -16.19 -13.26
C HIS A 126 19.74 -17.46 -14.04
N ASP A 127 18.78 -17.97 -14.78
CA ASP A 127 18.87 -19.28 -15.45
C ASP A 127 19.65 -19.18 -16.77
N GLU A 128 19.24 -18.28 -17.67
CA GLU A 128 19.87 -18.15 -18.98
C GLU A 128 21.30 -17.59 -18.89
N ALA A 129 21.47 -16.49 -18.15
CA ALA A 129 22.80 -15.89 -18.00
C ALA A 129 23.74 -16.77 -17.15
N GLY A 130 23.20 -17.47 -16.13
CA GLY A 130 23.95 -18.43 -15.32
C GLY A 130 24.46 -19.61 -16.15
N GLN A 131 23.61 -20.21 -16.97
CA GLN A 131 23.98 -21.32 -17.87
C GLN A 131 25.05 -20.89 -18.89
N LEU A 132 24.90 -19.70 -19.49
CA LEU A 132 25.90 -19.17 -20.41
C LEU A 132 27.26 -18.95 -19.73
N LEU A 133 27.29 -18.43 -18.51
CA LEU A 133 28.54 -18.23 -17.76
C LEU A 133 29.20 -19.56 -17.42
N VAL A 134 28.44 -20.59 -17.05
CA VAL A 134 28.97 -21.94 -16.82
C VAL A 134 29.59 -22.49 -18.12
N ALA A 135 28.91 -22.36 -19.27
CA ALA A 135 29.47 -22.78 -20.56
C ALA A 135 30.75 -22.07 -20.92
N VAL A 136 30.81 -20.75 -20.68
CA VAL A 136 32.06 -19.95 -20.90
C VAL A 136 33.19 -20.41 -19.97
N HIS A 137 32.89 -20.67 -18.68
CA HIS A 137 33.91 -21.18 -17.75
C HIS A 137 34.45 -22.54 -18.16
N LEU A 138 33.63 -23.45 -18.67
CA LEU A 138 34.02 -24.75 -19.20
C LEU A 138 34.94 -24.59 -20.43
N ALA A 139 34.51 -23.76 -21.40
CA ALA A 139 35.32 -23.49 -22.60
C ALA A 139 36.68 -22.87 -22.26
N LEU A 140 36.75 -21.95 -21.28
CA LEU A 140 38.01 -21.39 -20.81
C LEU A 140 38.89 -22.44 -20.09
N ALA A 141 38.30 -23.40 -19.41
CA ALA A 141 39.06 -24.49 -18.77
C ALA A 141 39.70 -25.43 -19.81
N GLU A 142 38.99 -25.71 -20.92
CA GLU A 142 39.53 -26.51 -22.03
C GLU A 142 40.71 -25.78 -22.71
N VAL A 143 40.55 -24.49 -22.99
CA VAL A 143 41.65 -23.69 -23.61
C VAL A 143 42.88 -23.61 -22.73
N GLN A 144 42.70 -23.58 -21.39
CA GLN A 144 43.81 -23.50 -20.43
C GLN A 144 44.79 -24.67 -20.54
N LEU A 145 44.31 -25.87 -20.89
CA LEU A 145 45.13 -27.10 -20.98
C LEU A 145 46.18 -27.07 -22.08
N GLY A 146 46.02 -26.20 -23.12
CA GLY A 146 46.93 -26.11 -24.25
C GLY A 146 47.75 -24.80 -24.31
N LEU A 147 47.62 -23.88 -23.34
CA LEU A 147 48.26 -22.57 -23.42
C LEU A 147 49.66 -22.53 -22.81
N PRO A 148 50.61 -21.80 -23.45
CA PRO A 148 51.90 -21.46 -22.86
C PRO A 148 51.71 -20.63 -21.58
N GLU A 149 52.65 -20.75 -20.65
CA GLU A 149 52.65 -20.14 -19.31
C GLU A 149 52.44 -18.60 -19.36
N ALA A 150 53.02 -17.92 -20.36
CA ALA A 150 52.85 -16.48 -20.56
C ALA A 150 51.41 -16.04 -20.86
N GLN A 151 50.58 -16.93 -21.45
CA GLN A 151 49.18 -16.63 -21.79
C GLN A 151 48.22 -17.06 -20.68
N GLN A 152 48.63 -17.91 -19.76
CA GLN A 152 47.83 -18.35 -18.61
C GLN A 152 47.42 -17.19 -17.70
N ALA A 153 48.32 -16.19 -17.49
CA ALA A 153 48.05 -15.00 -16.70
C ALA A 153 46.93 -14.15 -17.30
N GLN A 154 46.88 -14.07 -18.64
CA GLN A 154 45.80 -13.32 -19.32
C GLN A 154 44.44 -14.06 -19.22
N LEU A 155 44.47 -15.38 -19.32
CA LEU A 155 43.28 -16.22 -19.12
C LEU A 155 42.73 -16.12 -17.68
N ALA A 156 43.63 -16.12 -16.69
CA ALA A 156 43.25 -15.94 -15.29
C ALA A 156 42.52 -14.61 -15.07
N ARG A 157 43.00 -13.53 -15.69
CA ARG A 157 42.33 -12.22 -15.62
C ARG A 157 40.94 -12.22 -16.27
N ILE A 158 40.73 -12.94 -17.39
CA ILE A 158 39.44 -13.11 -18.01
C ILE A 158 38.48 -13.85 -17.07
N ARG A 159 38.95 -14.92 -16.40
CA ARG A 159 38.16 -15.65 -15.41
C ARG A 159 37.76 -14.78 -14.21
N GLU A 160 38.65 -13.91 -13.73
CA GLU A 160 38.30 -12.97 -12.65
C GLU A 160 37.19 -12.01 -13.08
N LEU A 161 37.26 -11.44 -14.29
CA LEU A 161 36.20 -10.56 -14.82
C LEU A 161 34.86 -11.28 -14.98
N LEU A 162 34.88 -12.54 -15.45
CA LEU A 162 33.63 -13.35 -15.53
C LEU A 162 33.07 -13.65 -14.16
N ASN A 163 33.88 -13.94 -13.16
CA ASN A 163 33.43 -14.12 -11.78
C ASN A 163 32.81 -12.82 -11.20
N GLU A 164 33.33 -11.66 -11.58
CA GLU A 164 32.72 -10.37 -11.20
C GLU A 164 31.33 -10.18 -11.88
N VAL A 165 31.24 -10.49 -13.18
CA VAL A 165 29.99 -10.44 -13.92
C VAL A 165 28.97 -11.37 -13.27
N GLU A 166 29.36 -12.60 -12.91
CA GLU A 166 28.49 -13.57 -12.23
C GLU A 166 27.98 -13.02 -10.89
N LYS A 167 28.85 -12.43 -10.07
CA LYS A 167 28.49 -11.78 -8.80
C LYS A 167 27.49 -10.64 -9.03
N HIS A 168 27.68 -9.84 -10.07
CA HIS A 168 26.77 -8.74 -10.42
C HIS A 168 25.41 -9.26 -10.88
N LEU A 169 25.36 -10.28 -11.75
CA LEU A 169 24.10 -10.90 -12.22
C LEU A 169 23.33 -11.54 -11.07
N ARG A 170 23.98 -12.31 -10.21
CA ARG A 170 23.36 -12.86 -9.01
C ARG A 170 22.79 -11.76 -8.13
N ARG A 171 23.54 -10.67 -7.91
CA ARG A 171 23.06 -9.53 -7.13
C ARG A 171 21.82 -8.88 -7.75
N TYR A 172 21.81 -8.61 -9.07
CA TYR A 172 20.67 -8.01 -9.74
C TYR A 172 19.44 -8.92 -9.74
N SER A 173 19.62 -10.23 -9.99
CA SER A 173 18.53 -11.20 -9.89
C SER A 173 17.93 -11.20 -8.49
N HIS A 174 18.74 -11.16 -7.43
CA HIS A 174 18.29 -11.08 -6.04
C HIS A 174 17.67 -9.73 -5.65
N GLU A 175 18.10 -8.62 -6.27
CA GLU A 175 17.49 -7.30 -6.04
C GLU A 175 16.11 -7.20 -6.72
N LEU A 176 15.95 -7.81 -7.90
CA LEU A 176 14.68 -7.87 -8.63
C LEU A 176 13.68 -8.80 -7.92
N ARG A 177 14.08 -10.03 -7.64
CA ARG A 177 13.35 -11.00 -6.82
C ARG A 177 14.33 -12.03 -6.26
N PRO A 178 14.37 -12.23 -4.94
CA PRO A 178 15.28 -13.25 -4.41
C PRO A 178 14.76 -14.64 -4.78
N THR A 179 15.46 -15.32 -5.69
CA THR A 179 15.29 -16.77 -5.91
C THR A 179 15.45 -17.54 -4.60
N ILE A 180 16.29 -17.01 -3.68
CA ILE A 180 16.40 -17.46 -2.29
C ILE A 180 15.04 -17.56 -1.58
N LEU A 181 14.09 -16.70 -1.90
CA LEU A 181 12.75 -16.76 -1.31
C LEU A 181 12.00 -18.03 -1.71
N ASP A 182 12.10 -18.40 -2.99
CA ASP A 182 11.45 -19.60 -3.52
C ASP A 182 12.17 -20.88 -3.07
N ASP A 183 13.52 -20.86 -3.02
CA ASP A 183 14.35 -22.01 -2.68
C ASP A 183 14.49 -22.25 -1.18
N LEU A 184 14.80 -21.23 -0.41
CA LEU A 184 15.16 -21.32 1.00
C LEU A 184 14.13 -20.71 1.95
N GLY A 185 13.14 -19.98 1.43
CA GLY A 185 12.10 -19.31 2.22
C GLY A 185 12.44 -17.89 2.63
N TRP A 186 11.48 -17.25 3.30
CA TRP A 186 11.53 -15.82 3.56
C TRP A 186 12.58 -15.37 4.59
N ILE A 187 12.91 -16.17 5.59
CA ILE A 187 13.93 -15.81 6.59
C ILE A 187 15.34 -15.71 5.97
N PRO A 188 15.84 -16.71 5.22
CA PRO A 188 17.11 -16.57 4.50
C PRO A 188 17.09 -15.41 3.50
N ALA A 189 15.99 -15.18 2.79
CA ALA A 189 15.82 -14.05 1.87
C ALA A 189 15.92 -12.69 2.60
N VAL A 190 15.27 -12.55 3.76
CA VAL A 190 15.35 -11.35 4.60
C VAL A 190 16.77 -11.13 5.14
N ARG A 191 17.46 -12.19 5.57
CA ARG A 191 18.88 -12.08 6.01
C ARG A 191 19.78 -11.56 4.90
N PHE A 192 19.63 -12.11 3.70
CA PHE A 192 20.39 -11.67 2.52
C PHE A 192 20.10 -10.20 2.17
N LEU A 193 18.83 -9.80 2.17
CA LEU A 193 18.40 -8.42 1.95
C LEU A 193 19.01 -7.47 3.00
N ALA A 194 18.91 -7.84 4.26
CA ALA A 194 19.41 -7.04 5.38
C ALA A 194 20.92 -6.86 5.32
N ASP A 195 21.68 -7.91 5.04
CA ASP A 195 23.15 -7.85 4.86
C ASP A 195 23.53 -6.90 3.72
N GLY A 196 22.81 -6.97 2.59
CA GLY A 196 23.03 -6.07 1.46
C GLY A 196 22.75 -4.60 1.79
N ILE A 197 21.67 -4.31 2.50
CA ILE A 197 21.31 -2.95 2.92
C ILE A 197 22.26 -2.44 4.00
N SER A 198 22.55 -3.26 5.01
CA SER A 198 23.46 -2.92 6.10
C SER A 198 24.83 -2.47 5.58
N LYS A 199 25.41 -3.21 4.64
CA LYS A 199 26.69 -2.86 4.02
C LYS A 199 26.66 -1.57 3.19
N ARG A 200 25.57 -1.33 2.44
CA ARG A 200 25.46 -0.14 1.57
C ARG A 200 25.12 1.14 2.33
N ALA A 201 24.25 1.04 3.32
CA ALA A 201 23.76 2.18 4.09
C ALA A 201 24.50 2.40 5.40
N ASN A 202 25.46 1.52 5.75
CA ASN A 202 26.12 1.49 7.06
C ASN A 202 25.11 1.51 8.21
N LEU A 203 24.03 0.70 8.09
CA LEU A 203 22.93 0.62 9.03
C LEU A 203 22.92 -0.77 9.65
N PRO A 204 23.23 -0.92 10.94
CA PRO A 204 23.10 -2.20 11.66
C PRO A 204 21.67 -2.73 11.63
N ILE A 205 21.49 -3.99 11.19
CA ILE A 205 20.20 -4.67 11.14
C ILE A 205 20.31 -5.97 11.93
N HIS A 206 19.52 -6.08 12.99
CA HIS A 206 19.51 -7.22 13.90
C HIS A 206 18.32 -8.11 13.59
N ILE A 207 18.55 -9.41 13.32
CA ILE A 207 17.50 -10.36 12.97
C ILE A 207 17.44 -11.49 13.98
N GLU A 208 16.33 -11.58 14.68
CA GLU A 208 15.97 -12.67 15.57
C GLU A 208 14.79 -13.42 14.96
N ALA A 209 15.00 -14.66 14.54
CA ALA A 209 13.96 -15.48 13.94
C ALA A 209 13.92 -16.86 14.62
N ILE A 210 12.79 -17.12 15.27
CA ILE A 210 12.44 -18.42 15.88
C ILE A 210 11.24 -18.96 15.09
N VAL A 211 11.52 -19.38 13.85
CA VAL A 211 10.50 -19.89 12.92
C VAL A 211 10.99 -21.21 12.35
N THR A 212 10.15 -22.24 12.43
CA THR A 212 10.41 -23.55 11.82
C THR A 212 9.45 -23.79 10.66
N GLY A 213 9.99 -24.32 9.55
CA GLY A 213 9.22 -24.69 8.36
C GLY A 213 8.95 -23.54 7.40
N ARG A 214 8.33 -23.90 6.27
CA ARG A 214 7.93 -22.98 5.20
C ARG A 214 6.54 -22.43 5.49
N LEU A 215 6.27 -21.24 4.93
CA LEU A 215 4.93 -20.67 4.89
C LEU A 215 4.36 -20.84 3.48
N PRO A 216 3.04 -20.64 3.28
CA PRO A 216 2.49 -20.50 1.93
C PRO A 216 3.24 -19.42 1.14
N ALA A 217 3.50 -19.66 -0.14
CA ALA A 217 4.33 -18.76 -0.98
C ALA A 217 3.85 -17.31 -0.98
N THR A 218 2.54 -17.09 -0.93
CA THR A 218 1.91 -15.77 -0.82
C THR A 218 2.25 -15.08 0.50
N ALA A 219 2.29 -15.82 1.61
CA ALA A 219 2.66 -15.29 2.93
C ALA A 219 4.15 -14.94 2.98
N GLU A 220 5.03 -15.82 2.47
CA GLU A 220 6.47 -15.56 2.40
C GLU A 220 6.79 -14.33 1.56
N THR A 221 6.16 -14.21 0.37
CA THR A 221 6.32 -13.05 -0.50
C THR A 221 5.83 -11.78 0.18
N THR A 222 4.67 -11.81 0.84
CA THR A 222 4.12 -10.66 1.55
C THR A 222 5.04 -10.20 2.67
N LEU A 223 5.52 -11.11 3.53
CA LEU A 223 6.43 -10.77 4.62
C LEU A 223 7.76 -10.20 4.09
N TYR A 224 8.32 -10.80 3.07
CA TYR A 224 9.54 -10.31 2.43
C TYR A 224 9.37 -8.88 1.90
N ARG A 225 8.28 -8.60 1.17
CA ARG A 225 8.00 -7.27 0.61
C ARG A 225 7.78 -6.21 1.69
N ILE A 226 7.15 -6.56 2.81
CA ILE A 226 6.96 -5.63 3.92
C ILE A 226 8.29 -5.31 4.58
N VAL A 227 9.14 -6.32 4.82
CA VAL A 227 10.49 -6.10 5.35
C VAL A 227 11.32 -5.23 4.39
N GLN A 228 11.26 -5.49 3.10
CA GLN A 228 11.95 -4.69 2.08
C GLN A 228 11.52 -3.22 2.11
N GLU A 229 10.23 -2.95 2.16
CA GLU A 229 9.67 -1.59 2.24
C GLU A 229 10.03 -0.91 3.57
N ALA A 230 9.95 -1.63 4.69
CA ALA A 230 10.31 -1.11 6.00
C ALA A 230 11.80 -0.72 6.08
N LEU A 231 12.69 -1.57 5.57
CA LEU A 231 14.13 -1.29 5.50
C LEU A 231 14.43 -0.12 4.56
N THR A 232 13.73 -0.04 3.43
CA THR A 232 13.84 1.09 2.50
C THR A 232 13.42 2.39 3.18
N ASN A 233 12.33 2.38 3.96
CA ASN A 233 11.85 3.53 4.71
C ASN A 233 12.82 3.92 5.83
N ALA A 234 13.42 2.96 6.52
CA ALA A 234 14.44 3.22 7.55
C ALA A 234 15.64 3.95 6.95
N VAL A 235 16.13 3.51 5.79
CA VAL A 235 17.27 4.14 5.09
C VAL A 235 16.91 5.51 4.53
N LYS A 236 15.79 5.62 3.79
CA LYS A 236 15.45 6.84 3.03
C LYS A 236 14.85 7.94 3.89
N HIS A 237 14.10 7.59 4.92
CA HIS A 237 13.22 8.53 5.62
C HIS A 237 13.46 8.65 7.11
N ALA A 238 13.85 7.55 7.77
CA ALA A 238 13.93 7.53 9.23
C ALA A 238 15.28 8.05 9.76
N LYS A 239 16.37 7.98 8.97
CA LYS A 239 17.74 8.24 9.46
C LYS A 239 18.03 7.40 10.71
N ALA A 240 17.61 6.15 10.69
CA ALA A 240 17.79 5.22 11.80
C ALA A 240 19.27 4.86 12.00
N ASN A 241 19.64 4.61 13.24
CA ASN A 241 20.97 4.07 13.58
C ASN A 241 20.96 2.54 13.69
N ASN A 242 19.80 1.96 14.00
CA ASN A 242 19.62 0.52 14.09
C ASN A 242 18.22 0.10 13.62
N VAL A 243 18.13 -1.13 13.11
CA VAL A 243 16.84 -1.78 12.83
C VAL A 243 16.82 -3.17 13.45
N TRP A 244 15.69 -3.54 14.03
CA TRP A 244 15.45 -4.87 14.61
C TRP A 244 14.31 -5.53 13.88
N ILE A 245 14.51 -6.79 13.48
CA ILE A 245 13.50 -7.65 12.86
C ILE A 245 13.36 -8.87 13.73
N ARG A 246 12.15 -9.12 14.25
CA ARG A 246 11.84 -10.34 15.02
C ARG A 246 10.74 -11.10 14.30
N ALA A 247 10.93 -12.41 14.17
CA ALA A 247 9.96 -13.31 13.58
C ALA A 247 9.78 -14.53 14.46
N TRP A 248 8.53 -14.82 14.81
CA TRP A 248 8.18 -15.98 15.63
C TRP A 248 6.80 -16.51 15.25
N ARG A 249 6.48 -17.68 15.75
CA ARG A 249 5.17 -18.30 15.57
C ARG A 249 4.44 -18.38 16.90
N GLU A 250 3.18 -17.98 16.93
CA GLU A 250 2.26 -18.16 18.02
C GLU A 250 1.12 -19.07 17.53
N ASP A 251 1.09 -20.33 17.95
CA ASP A 251 0.15 -21.32 17.46
C ASP A 251 0.09 -21.40 15.94
N LEU A 252 -1.07 -21.08 15.34
CA LEU A 252 -1.29 -21.00 13.89
C LEU A 252 -1.12 -19.59 13.32
N THR A 253 -0.38 -18.73 14.02
CA THR A 253 -0.16 -17.34 13.57
C THR A 253 1.33 -17.07 13.39
N GLN A 254 1.73 -16.66 12.20
CA GLN A 254 3.05 -16.12 11.97
C GLN A 254 3.09 -14.67 12.40
N CYS A 255 3.98 -14.32 13.31
CA CYS A 255 4.22 -12.97 13.79
C CYS A 255 5.55 -12.44 13.26
N CYS A 256 5.59 -11.14 12.93
CA CYS A 256 6.81 -10.45 12.56
C CYS A 256 6.74 -9.00 13.05
N THR A 257 7.82 -8.50 13.66
CA THR A 257 7.97 -7.10 14.02
C THR A 257 9.21 -6.53 13.36
N ILE A 258 9.11 -5.29 12.87
CA ILE A 258 10.22 -4.53 12.30
C ILE A 258 10.23 -3.18 13.01
N ARG A 259 11.32 -2.86 13.71
CA ARG A 259 11.46 -1.63 14.47
C ARG A 259 12.71 -0.88 14.07
N ASP A 260 12.61 0.43 13.88
CA ASP A 260 13.74 1.34 13.74
C ASP A 260 13.80 2.34 14.90
N ASP A 261 14.99 2.87 15.17
CA ASP A 261 15.23 3.94 16.15
C ASP A 261 15.33 5.34 15.52
N GLY A 262 14.76 5.52 14.33
CA GLY A 262 14.89 6.75 13.56
C GLY A 262 14.00 7.90 14.03
N ALA A 263 13.84 8.89 13.15
CA ALA A 263 13.11 10.13 13.45
C ALA A 263 11.63 9.91 13.74
N GLY A 264 11.04 8.79 13.28
CA GLY A 264 9.61 8.54 13.38
C GLY A 264 8.76 9.62 12.71
N PHE A 265 7.45 9.50 12.83
CA PHE A 265 6.51 10.46 12.26
C PHE A 265 5.21 10.53 13.06
N LYS A 266 4.46 11.64 12.90
CA LYS A 266 3.16 11.79 13.55
C LYS A 266 2.09 11.06 12.73
N MET A 267 1.52 10.00 13.30
CA MET A 267 0.34 9.34 12.73
C MET A 267 -0.88 10.25 12.91
N ARG A 268 -1.43 10.75 11.80
CA ARG A 268 -2.70 11.50 11.83
C ARG A 268 -3.85 10.52 11.71
N ARG A 269 -4.69 10.45 12.75
CA ARG A 269 -5.96 9.70 12.75
C ARG A 269 -7.07 10.70 12.40
N GLY A 270 -7.92 10.37 11.42
CA GLY A 270 -9.12 11.14 11.10
C GLY A 270 -9.48 11.13 9.62
N PRO A 271 -10.77 11.29 9.27
CA PRO A 271 -11.21 11.46 7.89
C PRO A 271 -10.60 12.75 7.31
N GLY A 272 -9.99 12.66 6.12
CA GLY A 272 -9.34 13.80 5.45
C GLY A 272 -7.87 14.05 5.78
N ALA A 273 -7.21 13.20 6.56
CA ALA A 273 -5.76 13.29 6.72
C ALA A 273 -5.07 12.97 5.39
N PRO A 274 -4.16 13.85 4.87
CA PRO A 274 -3.42 13.54 3.66
C PRO A 274 -2.70 12.21 3.84
N ARG A 275 -2.96 11.23 2.96
CA ARG A 275 -2.33 9.92 2.95
C ARG A 275 -0.84 10.07 2.63
N LYS A 276 -0.02 10.43 3.62
CA LYS A 276 1.44 10.40 3.51
C LYS A 276 1.88 8.93 3.53
N GLY A 277 2.48 8.49 2.41
CA GLY A 277 3.14 7.21 2.27
C GLY A 277 2.27 6.14 1.59
N LEU A 278 2.28 6.12 0.26
CA LEU A 278 1.72 5.02 -0.54
C LEU A 278 2.26 3.66 -0.07
N GLY A 279 3.52 3.59 0.39
CA GLY A 279 4.15 2.38 0.90
C GLY A 279 3.44 1.81 2.14
N LEU A 280 3.03 2.65 3.11
CA LEU A 280 2.32 2.18 4.32
C LEU A 280 0.92 1.66 4.00
N VAL A 281 0.24 2.28 3.03
CA VAL A 281 -1.07 1.82 2.55
C VAL A 281 -0.91 0.48 1.83
N ALA A 282 0.06 0.38 0.92
CA ALA A 282 0.35 -0.84 0.17
C ALA A 282 0.72 -2.02 1.10
N MET A 283 1.52 -1.78 2.15
CA MET A 283 1.83 -2.81 3.15
C MET A 283 0.55 -3.32 3.84
N ARG A 284 -0.34 -2.44 4.27
CA ARG A 284 -1.59 -2.82 4.95
C ARG A 284 -2.50 -3.61 4.03
N GLU A 285 -2.67 -3.15 2.79
CA GLU A 285 -3.48 -3.82 1.77
C GLU A 285 -2.98 -5.24 1.47
N ARG A 286 -1.65 -5.42 1.31
CA ARG A 286 -1.04 -6.74 1.07
C ARG A 286 -1.28 -7.71 2.20
N VAL A 287 -1.13 -7.27 3.45
CA VAL A 287 -1.40 -8.12 4.62
C VAL A 287 -2.87 -8.48 4.71
N SER A 288 -3.76 -7.51 4.50
CA SER A 288 -5.21 -7.73 4.54
C SER A 288 -5.68 -8.69 3.44
N ALA A 289 -5.06 -8.65 2.26
CA ALA A 289 -5.40 -9.54 1.13
C ALA A 289 -5.19 -11.03 1.43
N ILE A 290 -4.32 -11.35 2.40
CA ILE A 290 -4.06 -12.73 2.85
C ILE A 290 -4.62 -13.00 4.26
N GLY A 291 -5.63 -12.25 4.68
CA GLY A 291 -6.32 -12.43 5.97
C GLY A 291 -5.51 -12.01 7.21
N GLY A 292 -4.39 -11.32 7.02
CA GLY A 292 -3.56 -10.87 8.12
C GLY A 292 -3.92 -9.48 8.66
N THR A 293 -3.25 -9.09 9.73
CA THR A 293 -3.35 -7.76 10.34
C THR A 293 -1.98 -7.08 10.40
N LEU A 294 -1.95 -5.77 10.14
CA LEU A 294 -0.76 -4.95 10.21
C LEU A 294 -1.03 -3.72 11.06
N GLN A 295 -0.22 -3.55 12.11
CA GLN A 295 -0.21 -2.36 12.96
C GLN A 295 1.08 -1.59 12.74
N ILE A 296 0.99 -0.27 12.75
CA ILE A 296 2.13 0.63 12.63
C ILE A 296 2.05 1.60 13.79
N GLU A 297 3.12 1.68 14.56
CA GLU A 297 3.28 2.66 15.64
C GLU A 297 4.49 3.53 15.36
N SER A 298 4.29 4.84 15.32
CA SER A 298 5.37 5.79 15.13
C SER A 298 5.11 7.07 15.90
N ARG A 299 6.16 7.61 16.50
CA ARG A 299 6.15 8.91 17.19
C ARG A 299 7.39 9.69 16.80
N PRO A 300 7.29 11.01 16.57
CA PRO A 300 8.46 11.84 16.31
C PRO A 300 9.53 11.66 17.38
N GLY A 301 10.76 11.35 16.96
CA GLY A 301 11.92 11.11 17.84
C GLY A 301 12.00 9.72 18.48
N HIS A 302 11.05 8.80 18.20
CA HIS A 302 11.01 7.47 18.81
C HIS A 302 11.02 6.32 17.79
N GLY A 303 11.28 6.62 16.51
CA GLY A 303 11.30 5.62 15.46
C GLY A 303 9.92 5.12 15.04
N THR A 304 9.93 3.98 14.35
CA THR A 304 8.71 3.31 13.87
C THR A 304 8.76 1.82 14.20
N GLU A 305 7.62 1.26 14.59
CA GLU A 305 7.41 -0.17 14.75
C GLU A 305 6.27 -0.64 13.86
N ILE A 306 6.53 -1.68 13.08
CA ILE A 306 5.57 -2.37 12.22
C ILE A 306 5.38 -3.77 12.76
N SER A 307 4.16 -4.10 13.16
CA SER A 307 3.78 -5.42 13.70
C SER A 307 2.82 -6.11 12.74
N ILE A 308 3.13 -7.35 12.37
CA ILE A 308 2.39 -8.17 11.41
C ILE A 308 1.95 -9.45 12.10
N ARG A 309 0.71 -9.85 11.89
CA ARG A 309 0.15 -11.13 12.31
C ARG A 309 -0.57 -11.77 11.13
N LEU A 310 -0.10 -12.94 10.71
CA LEU A 310 -0.67 -13.72 9.60
C LEU A 310 -1.22 -15.03 10.14
N PRO A 311 -2.54 -15.26 10.11
CA PRO A 311 -3.09 -16.57 10.41
C PRO A 311 -2.65 -17.55 9.32
N LEU A 312 -2.15 -18.71 9.76
CA LEU A 312 -1.78 -19.81 8.88
C LEU A 312 -2.95 -20.79 8.91
N GLU A 313 -3.73 -20.83 7.82
CA GLU A 313 -4.75 -21.87 7.71
C GLU A 313 -4.07 -23.23 7.77
N GLY A 314 -4.59 -24.12 8.62
CA GLY A 314 -4.11 -25.48 8.68
C GLY A 314 -4.28 -26.15 7.33
N SER A 315 -3.21 -26.65 6.75
CA SER A 315 -3.17 -27.32 5.44
C SER A 315 -3.92 -28.66 5.36
N ASP A 316 -4.88 -28.93 6.27
CA ASP A 316 -5.52 -30.26 6.42
C ASP A 316 -7.05 -30.27 6.15
N ALA A 317 -7.63 -29.28 5.45
CA ALA A 317 -9.08 -29.28 5.22
C ALA A 317 -9.53 -29.64 3.79
N ASN A 318 -8.66 -30.12 2.88
CA ASN A 318 -9.10 -30.41 1.50
C ASN A 318 -8.69 -31.79 0.94
N THR A 319 -8.53 -32.83 1.78
CA THR A 319 -8.25 -34.18 1.29
C THR A 319 -9.39 -35.19 1.57
N ASN A 320 -10.58 -34.75 1.99
CA ASN A 320 -11.65 -35.72 2.31
C ASN A 320 -13.04 -35.32 1.76
N ARG A 321 -13.12 -34.88 0.50
CA ARG A 321 -14.40 -34.71 -0.21
C ARG A 321 -14.40 -35.31 -1.62
N THR A 322 -13.76 -36.49 -1.81
CA THR A 322 -14.03 -37.34 -2.99
C THR A 322 -13.78 -38.78 -2.61
N ARG A 323 -14.70 -39.37 -1.83
CA ARG A 323 -15.06 -40.78 -1.78
C ARG A 323 -16.32 -40.91 -0.95
N GLY A 324 -17.44 -40.96 -1.62
CA GLY A 324 -18.74 -41.29 -1.11
C GLY A 324 -19.75 -41.23 -2.23
#